data_6d2ca0f4d8720ff35276eaa7ac88921d
#
_entry.id   6d2ca0f4d8720ff35276eaa7ac88921d
#
_cell.length_a   1.000
_cell.length_b   1.000
_cell.length_c   1.000
_cell.angle_alpha   90.00
_cell.angle_beta   90.00
_cell.angle_gamma   90.00
#
_symmetry.space_group_name_H-M   'P 1'
#
loop_
_entity.id
_entity.type
_entity.pdbx_description
1 polymer ?
#
loop_
_entity_poly.entity_id
_entity_poly.type
_entity_poly.pdbx_seq_one_letter_code
_entity_poly.pdbx_strand_id
1 'polypeptide(L)'
;GDVYKRQGQLNLPSYGNVMPNPKKSEIASRIVRGEVGGIFNIFGVDAIRQLQEVAVKESRLGIPIIVGADICNGYKTVFPIPLGLSCSWKPENIEEVARISAKEVGADGICWTYSPMVDISHDARWGRVKEGAGEDPFLGGIMAQAWVRGYQGNDLSADTTLMACVKHYALYGAAEAGRDYNTVDMSRVTAMNYYMRPYQAAVEAGVGSIMTSFNEFESIPATGNTWLLNDVLRKQWGFNGFVVSDFTAIAEMVNHGIGNSQAVGVKALKAGVDMDMIADCYHAVLKKSLEEGKITEAEIDSACRRILIAKYQLGLFHDPYKYCNPKRAAKEFLSVNNVSAARR
;
A
#
# COMPACT_ATOMS: atom_id res chain seq x y z
N GLY A 1 -20.72 -14.21 5.18
CA GLY A 1 -20.69 -13.40 6.41
C GLY A 1 -21.58 -12.18 6.29
N ASP A 2 -22.02 -11.67 7.44
CA ASP A 2 -22.77 -10.43 7.57
C ASP A 2 -21.99 -9.25 6.97
N VAL A 3 -22.66 -8.31 6.28
CA VAL A 3 -22.07 -7.14 5.61
C VAL A 3 -21.13 -6.36 6.52
N TYR A 4 -21.49 -6.19 7.78
CA TYR A 4 -20.69 -5.48 8.78
C TYR A 4 -19.32 -6.13 9.05
N LYS A 5 -19.24 -7.43 8.84
CA LYS A 5 -18.01 -8.22 9.06
C LYS A 5 -17.14 -8.25 7.81
N ARG A 6 -17.74 -8.09 6.63
CA ARG A 6 -17.00 -7.90 5.37
C ARG A 6 -16.36 -6.52 5.33
N GLN A 7 -17.07 -5.49 5.77
CA GLN A 7 -16.57 -4.12 5.91
C GLN A 7 -15.32 -4.03 6.80
N GLY A 8 -15.21 -4.85 7.85
CA GLY A 8 -14.04 -4.86 8.71
C GLY A 8 -12.73 -5.12 7.98
N GLN A 9 -12.75 -5.91 6.89
CA GLN A 9 -11.56 -6.18 6.09
C GLN A 9 -11.05 -4.95 5.31
N LEU A 10 -11.86 -3.90 5.18
CA LEU A 10 -11.55 -2.69 4.45
C LEU A 10 -10.80 -1.64 5.30
N ASN A 11 -10.51 -1.92 6.57
CA ASN A 11 -9.90 -0.97 7.49
C ASN A 11 -8.44 -1.32 7.77
N LEU A 12 -7.59 -0.30 7.70
CA LEU A 12 -6.14 -0.36 7.93
C LEU A 12 -5.73 0.65 9.01
N PRO A 13 -5.95 0.36 10.30
CA PRO A 13 -5.51 1.24 11.38
C PRO A 13 -4.00 1.15 11.60
N SER A 14 -3.43 2.24 12.15
CA SER A 14 -2.06 2.25 12.66
C SER A 14 -2.00 1.60 14.03
N TYR A 15 -0.98 0.77 14.27
CA TYR A 15 -0.74 0.24 15.61
C TYR A 15 -0.27 1.34 16.58
N GLY A 16 0.46 2.36 16.07
CA GLY A 16 0.99 3.45 16.88
C GLY A 16 2.25 3.08 17.66
N ASN A 17 2.63 3.92 18.61
CA ASN A 17 3.83 3.72 19.40
C ASN A 17 3.75 2.46 20.26
N VAL A 18 4.91 1.83 20.46
CA VAL A 18 5.13 0.56 21.17
C VAL A 18 4.26 0.43 22.42
N MET A 19 3.27 -0.45 22.36
CA MET A 19 2.54 -0.89 23.55
C MET A 19 3.25 -2.13 24.13
N PRO A 20 3.48 -2.17 25.45
CA PRO A 20 4.20 -3.27 26.08
C PRO A 20 3.52 -4.65 25.91
N ASN A 21 2.22 -4.65 25.65
CA ASN A 21 1.44 -5.87 25.47
C ASN A 21 0.48 -5.72 24.29
N PRO A 22 0.84 -6.20 23.07
CA PRO A 22 0.01 -6.10 21.88
C PRO A 22 -1.39 -6.70 22.04
N LYS A 23 -1.53 -7.82 22.74
CA LYS A 23 -2.83 -8.50 22.96
C LYS A 23 -3.81 -7.69 23.81
N LYS A 24 -3.33 -6.73 24.59
CA LYS A 24 -4.17 -5.84 25.43
C LYS A 24 -4.39 -4.47 24.79
N SER A 25 -3.99 -4.27 23.53
CA SER A 25 -4.19 -3.02 22.82
C SER A 25 -5.63 -2.85 22.33
N GLU A 26 -6.04 -1.60 22.07
CA GLU A 26 -7.33 -1.33 21.41
C GLU A 26 -7.38 -1.98 20.00
N ILE A 27 -6.24 -2.03 19.30
CA ILE A 27 -6.14 -2.71 18.00
C ILE A 27 -6.47 -4.20 18.14
N ALA A 28 -5.97 -4.89 19.19
CA ALA A 28 -6.34 -6.28 19.43
C ALA A 28 -7.84 -6.43 19.66
N SER A 29 -8.46 -5.53 20.42
CA SER A 29 -9.92 -5.52 20.64
C SER A 29 -10.69 -5.33 19.34
N ARG A 30 -10.24 -4.41 18.47
CA ARG A 30 -10.82 -4.20 17.12
C ARG A 30 -10.67 -5.44 16.23
N ILE A 31 -9.53 -6.13 16.31
CA ILE A 31 -9.30 -7.40 15.58
C ILE A 31 -10.30 -8.45 16.02
N VAL A 32 -10.49 -8.63 17.33
CA VAL A 32 -11.49 -9.60 17.89
C VAL A 32 -12.89 -9.30 17.37
N ARG A 33 -13.28 -8.04 17.34
CA ARG A 33 -14.59 -7.61 16.78
C ARG A 33 -14.71 -7.79 15.28
N GLY A 34 -13.58 -8.06 14.56
CA GLY A 34 -13.56 -8.23 13.11
C GLY A 34 -13.59 -6.91 12.35
N GLU A 35 -13.08 -5.83 12.93
CA GLU A 35 -13.09 -4.46 12.39
C GLU A 35 -11.79 -4.10 11.67
N VAL A 36 -10.85 -5.02 11.50
CA VAL A 36 -9.50 -4.77 10.99
C VAL A 36 -9.15 -5.79 9.91
N GLY A 37 -8.79 -5.30 8.73
CA GLY A 37 -8.28 -6.13 7.63
C GLY A 37 -6.76 -6.23 7.60
N GLY A 38 -6.09 -5.16 7.98
CA GLY A 38 -4.64 -5.06 8.08
C GLY A 38 -4.23 -4.06 9.15
N ILE A 39 -2.93 -4.00 9.43
CA ILE A 39 -2.33 -3.03 10.36
C ILE A 39 -1.00 -2.54 9.80
N PHE A 40 -0.56 -1.38 10.22
CA PHE A 40 0.77 -0.85 9.91
C PHE A 40 1.41 -0.15 11.14
N ASN A 41 2.66 0.29 11.01
CA ASN A 41 3.43 0.86 12.11
C ASN A 41 3.58 -0.09 13.31
N ILE A 42 3.75 -1.38 13.03
CA ILE A 42 4.15 -2.39 14.01
C ILE A 42 5.39 -3.11 13.49
N PHE A 43 6.35 -3.31 14.37
CA PHE A 43 7.63 -3.94 14.07
C PHE A 43 7.95 -5.00 15.13
N GLY A 44 8.70 -5.99 14.73
CA GLY A 44 9.12 -7.08 15.59
C GLY A 44 8.22 -8.31 15.53
N VAL A 45 8.86 -9.43 15.25
CA VAL A 45 8.24 -10.75 15.05
C VAL A 45 7.25 -11.11 16.16
N ASP A 46 7.65 -10.91 17.42
CA ASP A 46 6.84 -11.34 18.56
C ASP A 46 5.55 -10.51 18.70
N ALA A 47 5.63 -9.20 18.48
CA ALA A 47 4.47 -8.31 18.54
C ALA A 47 3.48 -8.63 17.40
N ILE A 48 4.00 -8.79 16.19
CA ILE A 48 3.19 -9.14 15.01
C ILE A 48 2.55 -10.52 15.17
N ARG A 49 3.32 -11.49 15.65
CA ARG A 49 2.81 -12.85 15.92
C ARG A 49 1.65 -12.82 16.92
N GLN A 50 1.76 -12.04 18.01
CA GLN A 50 0.70 -11.92 19.00
C GLN A 50 -0.61 -11.40 18.42
N LEU A 51 -0.55 -10.35 17.56
CA LEU A 51 -1.76 -9.82 16.91
C LEU A 51 -2.31 -10.79 15.85
N GLN A 52 -1.45 -11.50 15.15
CA GLN A 52 -1.87 -12.54 14.22
C GLN A 52 -2.56 -13.70 14.95
N GLU A 53 -2.09 -14.06 16.14
CA GLU A 53 -2.76 -15.05 17.00
C GLU A 53 -4.16 -14.58 17.43
N VAL A 54 -4.31 -13.32 17.83
CA VAL A 54 -5.62 -12.73 18.13
C VAL A 54 -6.54 -12.82 16.92
N ALA A 55 -6.05 -12.46 15.74
CA ALA A 55 -6.84 -12.50 14.51
C ALA A 55 -7.33 -13.91 14.17
N VAL A 56 -6.47 -14.92 14.29
CA VAL A 56 -6.78 -16.28 13.86
C VAL A 56 -7.54 -17.07 14.93
N LYS A 57 -7.21 -16.89 16.22
CA LYS A 57 -7.73 -17.72 17.31
C LYS A 57 -8.88 -17.08 18.07
N GLU A 58 -8.92 -15.75 18.16
CA GLU A 58 -9.85 -15.03 19.02
C GLU A 58 -10.93 -14.27 18.25
N SER A 59 -10.68 -13.97 16.95
CA SER A 59 -11.71 -13.36 16.11
C SER A 59 -12.70 -14.41 15.57
N ARG A 60 -13.93 -13.96 15.32
CA ARG A 60 -15.02 -14.84 14.88
C ARG A 60 -14.76 -15.63 13.59
N LEU A 61 -14.04 -15.05 12.64
CA LEU A 61 -13.81 -15.65 11.32
C LEU A 61 -12.42 -16.26 11.17
N GLY A 62 -11.51 -16.01 12.10
CA GLY A 62 -10.14 -16.51 12.02
C GLY A 62 -9.37 -16.01 10.78
N ILE A 63 -9.73 -14.84 10.25
CA ILE A 63 -9.07 -14.27 9.07
C ILE A 63 -7.77 -13.60 9.50
N PRO A 64 -6.62 -14.00 8.94
CA PRO A 64 -5.33 -13.36 9.26
C PRO A 64 -5.32 -11.89 8.83
N ILE A 65 -4.57 -11.06 9.54
CA ILE A 65 -4.32 -9.66 9.17
C ILE A 65 -3.16 -9.55 8.18
N ILE A 66 -3.23 -8.57 7.26
CA ILE A 66 -2.08 -8.16 6.45
C ILE A 66 -1.30 -7.08 7.20
N VAL A 67 0.03 -7.19 7.24
CA VAL A 67 0.88 -6.25 7.98
C VAL A 67 1.75 -5.47 7.00
N GLY A 68 1.60 -4.15 7.00
CA GLY A 68 2.30 -3.24 6.09
C GLY A 68 3.30 -2.32 6.76
N ALA A 69 4.28 -1.84 5.98
CA ALA A 69 5.21 -0.80 6.41
C ALA A 69 5.79 -0.02 5.22
N ASP A 70 6.24 1.21 5.48
CA ASP A 70 7.01 2.00 4.51
C ASP A 70 8.47 1.52 4.47
N ILE A 71 8.89 1.01 3.31
CA ILE A 71 10.25 0.54 3.06
C ILE A 71 10.76 1.20 1.78
N CYS A 72 11.54 2.26 1.91
CA CYS A 72 11.97 3.05 0.75
C CYS A 72 13.30 2.58 0.16
N ASN A 73 14.34 2.37 0.99
CA ASN A 73 15.69 2.08 0.54
C ASN A 73 16.44 1.12 1.50
N GLY A 74 15.85 -0.03 1.71
CA GLY A 74 16.35 -1.02 2.67
C GLY A 74 15.57 -1.01 3.99
N TYR A 75 15.95 -1.90 4.89
CA TYR A 75 15.32 -2.05 6.21
C TYR A 75 16.38 -1.96 7.31
N LYS A 76 16.96 -3.06 7.75
CA LYS A 76 18.11 -3.03 8.66
C LYS A 76 19.39 -2.71 7.88
N THR A 77 19.56 -3.30 6.70
CA THR A 77 20.57 -2.89 5.74
C THR A 77 20.04 -1.72 4.94
N VAL A 78 20.71 -0.58 5.04
CA VAL A 78 20.33 0.68 4.37
C VAL A 78 21.12 0.82 3.07
N PHE A 79 20.42 1.20 2.02
CA PHE A 79 20.95 1.48 0.68
C PHE A 79 20.86 2.97 0.35
N PRO A 80 21.48 3.44 -0.73
CA PRO A 80 21.23 4.79 -1.22
C PRO A 80 19.75 5.06 -1.45
N ILE A 81 19.33 6.32 -1.34
CA ILE A 81 17.95 6.72 -1.63
C ILE A 81 17.55 6.33 -3.06
N PRO A 82 16.25 6.11 -3.36
CA PRO A 82 15.82 5.66 -4.69
C PRO A 82 16.30 6.55 -5.83
N LEU A 83 16.33 7.86 -5.66
CA LEU A 83 16.89 8.77 -6.65
C LEU A 83 18.40 8.51 -6.90
N GLY A 84 19.18 8.25 -5.86
CA GLY A 84 20.58 7.87 -5.99
C GLY A 84 20.76 6.52 -6.67
N LEU A 85 19.93 5.53 -6.32
CA LEU A 85 19.95 4.23 -6.97
C LEU A 85 19.62 4.32 -8.47
N SER A 86 18.68 5.16 -8.86
CA SER A 86 18.31 5.36 -10.28
C SER A 86 19.46 5.93 -11.12
N CYS A 87 20.36 6.71 -10.50
CA CYS A 87 21.56 7.24 -11.16
C CYS A 87 22.54 6.15 -11.59
N SER A 88 22.43 4.93 -11.09
CA SER A 88 23.23 3.81 -11.55
C SER A 88 22.85 3.33 -12.96
N TRP A 89 21.65 3.63 -13.43
CA TRP A 89 21.07 3.15 -14.69
C TRP A 89 21.03 1.62 -14.80
N LYS A 90 21.07 0.93 -13.66
CA LYS A 90 21.09 -0.53 -13.55
C LYS A 90 19.86 -1.04 -12.80
N PRO A 91 18.79 -1.47 -13.52
CA PRO A 91 17.59 -2.04 -12.89
C PRO A 91 17.89 -3.24 -11.98
N GLU A 92 18.96 -3.99 -12.29
CA GLU A 92 19.39 -5.14 -11.51
C GLU A 92 19.77 -4.76 -10.08
N ASN A 93 20.39 -3.58 -9.89
CA ASN A 93 20.72 -3.07 -8.57
C ASN A 93 19.44 -2.78 -7.77
N ILE A 94 18.42 -2.22 -8.42
CA ILE A 94 17.12 -1.95 -7.80
C ILE A 94 16.44 -3.25 -7.37
N GLU A 95 16.45 -4.24 -8.25
CA GLU A 95 15.85 -5.54 -7.96
C GLU A 95 16.58 -6.25 -6.80
N GLU A 96 17.92 -6.16 -6.74
CA GLU A 96 18.72 -6.71 -5.64
C GLU A 96 18.38 -5.98 -4.31
N VAL A 97 18.32 -4.66 -4.30
CA VAL A 97 17.95 -3.86 -3.12
C VAL A 97 16.56 -4.25 -2.62
N ALA A 98 15.59 -4.33 -3.51
CA ALA A 98 14.22 -4.73 -3.17
C ALA A 98 14.18 -6.18 -2.62
N ARG A 99 14.95 -7.08 -3.21
CA ARG A 99 15.05 -8.48 -2.76
C ARG A 99 15.64 -8.61 -1.36
N ILE A 100 16.70 -7.87 -1.06
CA ILE A 100 17.33 -7.86 0.26
C ILE A 100 16.35 -7.25 1.28
N SER A 101 15.73 -6.13 0.92
CA SER A 101 14.73 -5.47 1.76
C SER A 101 13.57 -6.42 2.08
N ALA A 102 13.05 -7.15 1.08
CA ALA A 102 11.96 -8.11 1.26
C ALA A 102 12.32 -9.23 2.26
N LYS A 103 13.54 -9.75 2.19
CA LYS A 103 14.01 -10.79 3.11
C LYS A 103 14.09 -10.28 4.55
N GLU A 104 14.69 -9.11 4.75
CA GLU A 104 14.81 -8.53 6.10
C GLU A 104 13.44 -8.14 6.68
N VAL A 105 12.60 -7.47 5.90
CA VAL A 105 11.26 -7.04 6.32
C VAL A 105 10.36 -8.25 6.61
N GLY A 106 10.35 -9.24 5.72
CA GLY A 106 9.63 -10.49 5.93
C GLY A 106 10.11 -11.27 7.15
N ALA A 107 11.40 -11.17 7.48
CA ALA A 107 11.96 -11.78 8.69
C ALA A 107 11.53 -11.06 9.98
N ASP A 108 11.04 -9.83 9.89
CA ASP A 108 10.47 -9.07 11.02
C ASP A 108 8.94 -9.21 11.17
N GLY A 109 8.31 -10.01 10.31
CA GLY A 109 6.87 -10.32 10.40
C GLY A 109 5.98 -9.54 9.44
N ILE A 110 6.54 -8.63 8.65
CA ILE A 110 5.81 -7.75 7.72
C ILE A 110 5.70 -8.45 6.37
N CYS A 111 4.53 -8.37 5.71
CA CYS A 111 4.26 -9.05 4.45
C CYS A 111 3.87 -8.12 3.29
N TRP A 112 3.76 -6.82 3.55
CA TRP A 112 3.34 -5.81 2.60
C TRP A 112 4.18 -4.54 2.77
N THR A 113 4.63 -3.94 1.66
CA THR A 113 5.40 -2.69 1.68
C THR A 113 4.70 -1.61 0.88
N TYR A 114 4.74 -0.35 1.36
CA TYR A 114 4.23 0.83 0.65
C TYR A 114 5.30 1.41 -0.28
N SER A 115 5.82 0.57 -1.15
CA SER A 115 6.88 0.83 -2.12
C SER A 115 6.65 -0.02 -3.37
N PRO A 116 7.04 0.45 -4.57
CA PRO A 116 7.83 1.65 -4.86
C PRO A 116 7.01 2.94 -4.93
N MET A 117 7.66 4.06 -4.62
CA MET A 117 7.21 5.39 -5.01
C MET A 117 7.71 5.68 -6.42
N VAL A 118 6.77 5.95 -7.33
CA VAL A 118 7.06 6.09 -8.78
C VAL A 118 6.62 7.42 -9.36
N ASP A 119 6.32 8.39 -8.49
CA ASP A 119 5.91 9.72 -8.91
C ASP A 119 7.01 10.41 -9.73
N ILE A 120 6.66 10.80 -10.94
CA ILE A 120 7.51 11.67 -11.76
C ILE A 120 7.40 13.09 -11.22
N SER A 121 8.54 13.76 -11.03
CA SER A 121 8.58 15.16 -10.65
C SER A 121 9.60 15.92 -11.50
N HIS A 122 9.15 17.03 -12.12
CA HIS A 122 10.01 17.96 -12.85
C HIS A 122 10.45 19.13 -11.97
N ASP A 123 9.85 19.31 -10.80
CA ASP A 123 10.21 20.39 -9.88
C ASP A 123 11.05 19.83 -8.71
N ALA A 124 12.34 20.10 -8.73
CA ALA A 124 13.28 19.64 -7.70
C ALA A 124 13.02 20.24 -6.29
N ARG A 125 12.13 21.23 -6.17
CA ARG A 125 11.72 21.79 -4.88
C ARG A 125 10.74 20.89 -4.13
N TRP A 126 10.08 19.95 -4.83
CA TRP A 126 9.23 18.97 -4.17
C TRP A 126 10.04 18.08 -3.23
N GLY A 127 9.71 18.09 -1.94
CA GLY A 127 10.51 17.45 -0.90
C GLY A 127 10.62 15.93 -1.01
N ARG A 128 9.74 15.29 -1.80
CA ARG A 128 9.69 13.83 -1.98
C ARG A 128 10.39 13.34 -3.26
N VAL A 129 11.04 14.21 -4.02
CA VAL A 129 11.83 13.83 -5.23
C VAL A 129 12.82 12.70 -4.92
N LYS A 130 13.41 12.69 -3.74
CA LYS A 130 14.38 11.68 -3.29
C LYS A 130 13.83 10.24 -3.22
N GLU A 131 12.51 10.09 -3.12
CA GLU A 131 11.86 8.77 -3.00
C GLU A 131 11.63 8.09 -4.35
N GLY A 132 11.69 8.83 -5.45
CA GLY A 132 11.43 8.35 -6.82
C GLY A 132 12.69 8.15 -7.65
N ALA A 133 12.48 7.84 -8.94
CA ALA A 133 13.55 7.58 -9.90
C ALA A 133 13.93 8.79 -10.77
N GLY A 134 13.41 9.98 -10.46
CA GLY A 134 13.67 11.22 -11.21
C GLY A 134 12.54 11.62 -12.15
N GLU A 135 12.88 12.32 -13.23
CA GLU A 135 11.90 12.99 -14.11
C GLU A 135 11.56 12.20 -15.39
N ASP A 136 12.38 11.22 -15.77
CA ASP A 136 12.19 10.48 -17.01
C ASP A 136 11.13 9.35 -16.83
N PRO A 137 10.02 9.36 -17.60
CA PRO A 137 8.96 8.38 -17.45
C PRO A 137 9.35 6.97 -17.90
N PHE A 138 10.29 6.84 -18.86
CA PHE A 138 10.73 5.53 -19.32
C PHE A 138 11.66 4.87 -18.31
N LEU A 139 12.68 5.60 -17.83
CA LEU A 139 13.56 5.11 -16.77
C LEU A 139 12.76 4.81 -15.50
N GLY A 140 11.86 5.72 -15.10
CA GLY A 140 10.94 5.53 -13.96
C GLY A 140 10.13 4.24 -14.07
N GLY A 141 9.64 3.93 -15.27
CA GLY A 141 8.91 2.68 -15.54
C GLY A 141 9.78 1.43 -15.37
N ILE A 142 11.01 1.44 -15.92
CA ILE A 142 11.97 0.33 -15.77
C ILE A 142 12.32 0.10 -14.30
N MET A 143 12.58 1.19 -13.55
CA MET A 143 12.90 1.10 -12.12
C MET A 143 11.69 0.62 -11.31
N ALA A 144 10.47 1.07 -11.63
CA ALA A 144 9.24 0.59 -11.01
C ALA A 144 9.07 -0.93 -11.17
N GLN A 145 9.29 -1.45 -12.37
CA GLN A 145 9.24 -2.90 -12.63
C GLN A 145 10.30 -3.66 -11.83
N ALA A 146 11.52 -3.13 -11.73
CA ALA A 146 12.60 -3.75 -10.97
C ALA A 146 12.26 -3.81 -9.46
N TRP A 147 11.72 -2.74 -8.89
CA TRP A 147 11.24 -2.73 -7.50
C TRP A 147 10.17 -3.80 -7.27
N VAL A 148 9.15 -3.87 -8.14
CA VAL A 148 8.06 -4.86 -8.00
C VAL A 148 8.60 -6.27 -8.07
N ARG A 149 9.43 -6.60 -9.09
CA ARG A 149 10.04 -7.93 -9.21
C ARG A 149 10.93 -8.27 -8.00
N GLY A 150 11.69 -7.30 -7.54
CA GLY A 150 12.54 -7.46 -6.37
C GLY A 150 11.74 -7.78 -5.11
N TYR A 151 10.70 -7.04 -4.79
CA TYR A 151 9.86 -7.31 -3.61
C TYR A 151 9.07 -8.61 -3.74
N GLN A 152 8.36 -8.82 -4.85
CA GLN A 152 7.40 -9.91 -5.00
C GLN A 152 8.02 -11.24 -5.45
N GLY A 153 9.19 -11.20 -6.09
CA GLY A 153 9.84 -12.41 -6.62
C GLY A 153 8.98 -13.17 -7.60
N ASN A 154 9.26 -14.45 -7.74
CA ASN A 154 8.53 -15.36 -8.62
C ASN A 154 7.36 -16.05 -7.89
N ASP A 155 7.36 -16.03 -6.57
CA ASP A 155 6.33 -16.65 -5.73
C ASP A 155 6.03 -15.72 -4.55
N LEU A 156 4.89 -15.01 -4.63
CA LEU A 156 4.45 -14.11 -3.58
C LEU A 156 4.06 -14.86 -2.29
N SER A 157 3.80 -16.15 -2.37
CA SER A 157 3.51 -16.98 -1.20
C SER A 157 4.76 -17.40 -0.42
N ALA A 158 5.97 -17.08 -0.89
CA ALA A 158 7.20 -17.35 -0.14
C ALA A 158 7.33 -16.40 1.06
N ASP A 159 7.98 -16.85 2.13
CA ASP A 159 8.22 -16.03 3.34
C ASP A 159 9.35 -15.00 3.17
N THR A 160 10.05 -15.05 2.03
CA THR A 160 11.12 -14.13 1.64
C THR A 160 10.67 -13.04 0.66
N THR A 161 9.39 -12.97 0.36
CA THR A 161 8.79 -12.00 -0.56
C THR A 161 7.80 -11.10 0.17
N LEU A 162 7.54 -9.92 -0.38
CA LEU A 162 6.55 -8.97 0.11
C LEU A 162 5.61 -8.59 -1.03
N MET A 163 4.35 -8.32 -0.72
CA MET A 163 3.50 -7.62 -1.67
C MET A 163 3.97 -6.17 -1.81
N ALA A 164 4.20 -5.72 -3.03
CA ALA A 164 4.51 -4.34 -3.34
C ALA A 164 3.24 -3.48 -3.41
N CYS A 165 3.39 -2.18 -3.13
CA CYS A 165 2.34 -1.20 -3.28
C CYS A 165 2.91 0.02 -4.00
N VAL A 166 2.55 0.19 -5.27
CA VAL A 166 3.01 1.36 -6.02
C VAL A 166 2.27 2.61 -5.58
N LYS A 167 2.99 3.70 -5.41
CA LYS A 167 2.44 4.98 -4.91
C LYS A 167 3.08 6.17 -5.58
N HIS A 168 2.43 7.33 -5.56
CA HIS A 168 1.07 7.65 -5.10
C HIS A 168 0.18 7.90 -6.32
N TYR A 169 -0.77 7.03 -6.55
CA TYR A 169 -1.61 7.03 -7.75
C TYR A 169 -2.72 8.07 -7.66
N ALA A 170 -2.63 9.18 -8.42
CA ALA A 170 -1.61 9.44 -9.42
C ALA A 170 -1.24 10.93 -9.45
N LEU A 171 -0.11 11.21 -10.13
CA LEU A 171 0.32 12.57 -10.45
C LEU A 171 0.86 13.39 -9.26
N TYR A 172 1.12 12.78 -8.12
CA TYR A 172 1.47 13.48 -6.89
C TYR A 172 2.76 14.32 -7.01
N GLY A 173 3.73 13.87 -7.79
CA GLY A 173 4.98 14.60 -8.08
C GLY A 173 4.83 15.80 -9.01
N ALA A 174 3.65 16.02 -9.58
CA ALA A 174 3.34 17.14 -10.46
C ALA A 174 2.75 18.36 -9.75
N ALA A 175 2.80 18.39 -8.41
CA ALA A 175 2.24 19.47 -7.61
C ALA A 175 2.80 20.83 -8.01
N GLU A 176 1.92 21.81 -8.19
CA GLU A 176 2.30 23.16 -8.62
C GLU A 176 3.31 23.79 -7.68
N ALA A 177 4.31 24.44 -8.27
CA ALA A 177 5.44 25.09 -7.60
C ALA A 177 6.27 24.14 -6.69
N GLY A 178 6.19 22.82 -6.89
CA GLY A 178 6.86 21.83 -6.07
C GLY A 178 6.37 21.80 -4.61
N ARG A 179 5.19 22.33 -4.34
CA ARG A 179 4.61 22.34 -3.00
C ARG A 179 3.86 21.04 -2.74
N ASP A 180 4.27 20.32 -1.73
CA ASP A 180 3.62 19.09 -1.33
C ASP A 180 2.12 19.31 -1.04
N TYR A 181 1.26 18.38 -1.43
CA TYR A 181 -0.21 18.48 -1.35
C TYR A 181 -0.87 19.54 -2.23
N ASN A 182 -0.12 20.28 -3.07
CA ASN A 182 -0.71 21.31 -3.89
C ASN A 182 -1.45 20.72 -5.10
N THR A 183 -2.24 21.56 -5.75
CA THR A 183 -3.02 21.25 -6.96
C THR A 183 -2.15 20.71 -8.07
N VAL A 184 -2.70 19.80 -8.86
CA VAL A 184 -2.14 19.30 -10.12
C VAL A 184 -3.09 19.68 -11.24
N ASP A 185 -2.59 20.42 -12.21
CA ASP A 185 -3.34 20.79 -13.41
C ASP A 185 -2.57 20.40 -14.67
N MET A 186 -3.16 19.54 -15.48
CA MET A 186 -2.62 19.13 -16.78
C MET A 186 -3.69 18.42 -17.61
N SER A 187 -3.45 18.34 -18.93
CA SER A 187 -4.28 17.56 -19.82
C SER A 187 -4.13 16.05 -19.56
N ARG A 188 -5.16 15.25 -19.90
CA ARG A 188 -5.06 13.78 -19.87
C ARG A 188 -3.95 13.27 -20.78
N VAL A 189 -3.68 13.92 -21.90
CA VAL A 189 -2.59 13.55 -22.81
C VAL A 189 -1.24 13.65 -22.09
N THR A 190 -0.99 14.77 -21.40
CA THR A 190 0.23 14.95 -20.61
C THR A 190 0.31 13.91 -19.48
N ALA A 191 -0.79 13.74 -18.74
CA ALA A 191 -0.86 12.76 -17.67
C ALA A 191 -0.49 11.35 -18.17
N MET A 192 -1.13 10.87 -19.23
CA MET A 192 -0.93 9.50 -19.76
C MET A 192 0.45 9.31 -20.38
N ASN A 193 1.02 10.31 -21.04
CA ASN A 193 2.30 10.17 -21.71
C ASN A 193 3.52 10.27 -20.77
N TYR A 194 3.40 11.00 -19.66
CA TYR A 194 4.50 11.21 -18.73
C TYR A 194 4.24 10.57 -17.38
N TYR A 195 3.33 11.15 -16.61
CA TYR A 195 3.20 10.86 -15.19
C TYR A 195 2.60 9.48 -14.87
N MET A 196 1.77 8.97 -15.79
CA MET A 196 1.08 7.67 -15.60
C MET A 196 1.94 6.46 -16.04
N ARG A 197 3.00 6.68 -16.81
CA ARG A 197 3.84 5.61 -17.37
C ARG A 197 4.47 4.70 -16.31
N PRO A 198 5.08 5.19 -15.23
CA PRO A 198 5.68 4.31 -14.23
C PRO A 198 4.66 3.46 -13.47
N TYR A 199 3.45 3.99 -13.25
CA TYR A 199 2.37 3.20 -12.64
C TYR A 199 1.90 2.08 -13.56
N GLN A 200 1.73 2.37 -14.85
CA GLN A 200 1.39 1.35 -15.84
C GLN A 200 2.45 0.25 -15.87
N ALA A 201 3.73 0.62 -15.90
CA ALA A 201 4.84 -0.33 -15.87
C ALA A 201 4.83 -1.22 -14.61
N ALA A 202 4.48 -0.66 -13.44
CA ALA A 202 4.32 -1.43 -12.20
C ALA A 202 3.14 -2.41 -12.30
N VAL A 203 2.02 -2.02 -12.90
CA VAL A 203 0.88 -2.90 -13.15
C VAL A 203 1.27 -4.04 -14.09
N GLU A 204 1.98 -3.76 -15.17
CA GLU A 204 2.50 -4.76 -16.12
C GLU A 204 3.49 -5.73 -15.45
N ALA A 205 4.23 -5.28 -14.44
CA ALA A 205 5.09 -6.13 -13.62
C ALA A 205 4.32 -6.97 -12.57
N GLY A 206 3.00 -6.82 -12.49
CA GLY A 206 2.14 -7.60 -11.60
C GLY A 206 2.09 -7.11 -10.15
N VAL A 207 2.22 -5.79 -9.91
CA VAL A 207 2.11 -5.23 -8.56
C VAL A 207 0.79 -5.65 -7.88
N GLY A 208 0.87 -6.06 -6.61
CA GLY A 208 -0.29 -6.59 -5.87
C GLY A 208 -1.22 -5.53 -5.30
N SER A 209 -0.73 -4.31 -5.08
CA SER A 209 -1.53 -3.21 -4.53
C SER A 209 -1.08 -1.85 -5.04
N ILE A 210 -1.96 -0.87 -4.93
CA ILE A 210 -1.74 0.52 -5.33
C ILE A 210 -2.26 1.45 -4.23
N MET A 211 -1.52 2.52 -3.92
CA MET A 211 -1.93 3.56 -2.98
C MET A 211 -2.32 4.83 -3.72
N THR A 212 -3.50 5.39 -3.39
CA THR A 212 -3.97 6.64 -3.99
C THR A 212 -3.19 7.84 -3.46
N SER A 213 -3.19 8.93 -4.23
CA SER A 213 -2.54 10.20 -3.84
C SER A 213 -3.51 11.19 -3.20
N PHE A 214 -2.96 12.28 -2.65
CA PHE A 214 -3.71 13.35 -1.98
C PHE A 214 -4.23 14.42 -2.94
N ASN A 215 -3.51 14.67 -4.06
CA ASN A 215 -3.79 15.74 -5.00
C ASN A 215 -5.09 15.51 -5.78
N GLU A 216 -5.58 16.58 -6.34
CA GLU A 216 -6.66 16.57 -7.33
C GLU A 216 -6.12 16.31 -8.73
N PHE A 217 -6.94 15.75 -9.58
CA PHE A 217 -6.79 15.74 -11.01
C PHE A 217 -8.13 16.07 -11.67
N GLU A 218 -8.16 17.07 -12.56
CA GLU A 218 -9.40 17.62 -13.12
C GLU A 218 -10.40 18.04 -12.02
N SER A 219 -9.89 18.69 -10.96
CA SER A 219 -10.66 19.14 -9.78
C SER A 219 -11.32 18.01 -8.98
N ILE A 220 -10.90 16.77 -9.16
CA ILE A 220 -11.39 15.61 -8.41
C ILE A 220 -10.21 15.00 -7.63
N PRO A 221 -10.29 14.88 -6.29
CA PRO A 221 -9.27 14.19 -5.51
C PRO A 221 -9.01 12.79 -6.07
N ALA A 222 -7.74 12.41 -6.24
CA ALA A 222 -7.36 11.13 -6.83
C ALA A 222 -8.02 9.94 -6.12
N THR A 223 -8.14 10.01 -4.79
CA THR A 223 -8.81 9.01 -3.95
C THR A 223 -10.32 8.84 -4.27
N GLY A 224 -10.95 9.83 -4.89
CA GLY A 224 -12.35 9.79 -5.31
C GLY A 224 -12.55 9.85 -6.83
N ASN A 225 -11.48 9.69 -7.61
CA ASN A 225 -11.50 9.87 -9.05
C ASN A 225 -11.77 8.55 -9.79
N THR A 226 -13.02 8.37 -10.21
CA THR A 226 -13.47 7.15 -10.93
C THR A 226 -12.72 6.93 -12.25
N TRP A 227 -12.38 8.00 -12.98
CA TRP A 227 -11.61 7.87 -14.21
C TRP A 227 -10.24 7.26 -13.96
N LEU A 228 -9.50 7.76 -12.95
CA LEU A 228 -8.21 7.21 -12.58
C LEU A 228 -8.32 5.74 -12.15
N LEU A 229 -9.21 5.44 -11.20
CA LEU A 229 -9.25 4.15 -10.49
C LEU A 229 -9.99 3.05 -11.26
N ASN A 230 -11.12 3.38 -11.91
CA ASN A 230 -11.89 2.38 -12.63
C ASN A 230 -11.58 2.37 -14.14
N ASP A 231 -11.60 3.52 -14.81
CA ASP A 231 -11.50 3.52 -16.26
C ASP A 231 -10.06 3.25 -16.72
N VAL A 232 -9.07 3.94 -16.13
CA VAL A 232 -7.66 3.73 -16.50
C VAL A 232 -7.10 2.50 -15.78
N LEU A 233 -7.08 2.50 -14.46
CA LEU A 233 -6.36 1.47 -13.69
C LEU A 233 -6.96 0.08 -13.91
N ARG A 234 -8.27 -0.09 -13.72
CA ARG A 234 -8.87 -1.42 -13.75
C ARG A 234 -9.29 -1.85 -15.16
N LYS A 235 -9.98 -0.97 -15.94
CA LYS A 235 -10.50 -1.36 -17.26
C LYS A 235 -9.42 -1.32 -18.33
N GLN A 236 -8.63 -0.24 -18.40
CA GLN A 236 -7.65 -0.08 -19.47
C GLN A 236 -6.37 -0.88 -19.20
N TRP A 237 -5.86 -0.86 -17.97
CA TRP A 237 -4.61 -1.57 -17.61
C TRP A 237 -4.83 -2.96 -17.02
N GLY A 238 -6.07 -3.33 -16.69
CA GLY A 238 -6.39 -4.67 -16.19
C GLY A 238 -5.89 -4.95 -14.77
N PHE A 239 -5.70 -3.92 -13.94
CA PHE A 239 -5.24 -4.11 -12.57
C PHE A 239 -6.24 -4.90 -11.73
N ASN A 240 -5.80 -6.03 -11.18
CA ASN A 240 -6.63 -6.96 -10.41
C ASN A 240 -6.33 -6.97 -8.91
N GLY A 241 -5.29 -6.25 -8.46
CA GLY A 241 -4.95 -6.09 -7.05
C GLY A 241 -5.94 -5.18 -6.30
N PHE A 242 -5.63 -4.87 -5.05
CA PHE A 242 -6.43 -3.95 -4.27
C PHE A 242 -5.83 -2.54 -4.23
N VAL A 243 -6.70 -1.55 -4.02
CA VAL A 243 -6.35 -0.14 -3.88
C VAL A 243 -6.51 0.26 -2.42
N VAL A 244 -5.45 0.80 -1.82
CA VAL A 244 -5.48 1.41 -0.49
C VAL A 244 -5.43 2.93 -0.62
N SER A 245 -6.13 3.67 0.25
CA SER A 245 -5.94 5.12 0.33
C SER A 245 -4.58 5.46 0.96
N ASP A 246 -4.03 6.63 0.66
CA ASP A 246 -2.96 7.18 1.46
C ASP A 246 -3.47 7.58 2.86
N PHE A 247 -2.55 7.92 3.76
CA PHE A 247 -2.82 8.27 5.16
C PHE A 247 -3.87 9.39 5.26
N THR A 248 -5.03 9.07 5.83
CA THR A 248 -6.21 9.96 5.94
C THR A 248 -6.80 10.48 4.62
N ALA A 249 -6.35 10.03 3.46
CA ALA A 249 -6.71 10.64 2.18
C ALA A 249 -8.23 10.60 1.88
N ILE A 250 -8.97 9.61 2.38
CA ILE A 250 -10.44 9.59 2.25
C ILE A 250 -11.05 10.74 3.04
N ALA A 251 -10.64 10.94 4.30
CA ALA A 251 -11.17 12.01 5.15
C ALA A 251 -10.79 13.40 4.62
N GLU A 252 -9.60 13.54 4.05
CA GLU A 252 -9.13 14.82 3.49
C GLU A 252 -9.97 15.33 2.31
N MET A 253 -10.69 14.45 1.62
CA MET A 253 -11.61 14.87 0.55
C MET A 253 -12.73 15.80 1.05
N VAL A 254 -12.99 15.84 2.37
CA VAL A 254 -13.90 16.85 2.96
C VAL A 254 -13.38 18.26 2.72
N ASN A 255 -12.06 18.46 2.83
CA ASN A 255 -11.41 19.75 2.61
C ASN A 255 -11.44 20.19 1.14
N HIS A 256 -11.60 19.24 0.22
CA HIS A 256 -11.78 19.50 -1.22
C HIS A 256 -13.26 19.77 -1.60
N GLY A 257 -14.14 19.92 -0.64
CA GLY A 257 -15.55 20.25 -0.88
C GLY A 257 -16.43 19.12 -1.40
N ILE A 258 -15.96 17.86 -1.32
CA ILE A 258 -16.74 16.69 -1.77
C ILE A 258 -17.99 16.47 -0.89
N GLY A 259 -17.93 16.89 0.37
CA GLY A 259 -19.04 16.78 1.32
C GLY A 259 -18.57 16.30 2.69
N ASN A 260 -19.49 15.75 3.48
CA ASN A 260 -19.18 15.24 4.82
C ASN A 260 -18.50 13.86 4.78
N SER A 261 -18.13 13.32 5.94
CA SER A 261 -17.46 12.01 6.06
C SER A 261 -18.19 10.86 5.34
N GLN A 262 -19.53 10.87 5.33
CA GLN A 262 -20.30 9.87 4.62
C GLN A 262 -20.14 10.02 3.09
N ALA A 263 -20.23 11.25 2.58
CA ALA A 263 -20.09 11.52 1.15
C ALA A 263 -18.70 11.10 0.62
N VAL A 264 -17.64 11.40 1.36
CA VAL A 264 -16.26 11.02 0.95
C VAL A 264 -16.03 9.51 1.03
N GLY A 265 -16.54 8.82 2.06
CA GLY A 265 -16.45 7.36 2.15
C GLY A 265 -17.20 6.66 1.01
N VAL A 266 -18.41 7.10 0.70
CA VAL A 266 -19.20 6.60 -0.44
C VAL A 266 -18.47 6.85 -1.77
N LYS A 267 -17.93 8.06 -1.95
CA LYS A 267 -17.22 8.43 -3.18
C LYS A 267 -15.96 7.60 -3.37
N ALA A 268 -15.16 7.40 -2.34
CA ALA A 268 -13.94 6.58 -2.40
C ALA A 268 -14.25 5.12 -2.75
N LEU A 269 -15.23 4.49 -2.07
CA LEU A 269 -15.63 3.11 -2.35
C LEU A 269 -16.11 2.95 -3.80
N LYS A 270 -16.99 3.84 -4.27
CA LYS A 270 -17.50 3.82 -5.65
C LYS A 270 -16.42 4.11 -6.69
N ALA A 271 -15.44 4.94 -6.36
CA ALA A 271 -14.30 5.18 -7.23
C ALA A 271 -13.37 3.97 -7.35
N GLY A 272 -13.39 3.03 -6.39
CA GLY A 272 -12.61 1.80 -6.44
C GLY A 272 -11.52 1.68 -5.39
N VAL A 273 -11.54 2.50 -4.34
CA VAL A 273 -10.66 2.34 -3.17
C VAL A 273 -11.20 1.21 -2.30
N ASP A 274 -10.37 0.18 -2.09
CA ASP A 274 -10.75 -1.03 -1.37
C ASP A 274 -10.45 -0.97 0.12
N MET A 275 -9.39 -0.26 0.52
CA MET A 275 -8.93 -0.21 1.90
C MET A 275 -8.67 1.23 2.36
N ASP A 276 -9.20 1.57 3.52
CA ASP A 276 -9.10 2.89 4.16
C ASP A 276 -7.93 2.91 5.14
N MET A 277 -6.88 3.69 4.83
CA MET A 277 -5.73 3.87 5.72
C MET A 277 -6.05 4.95 6.76
N ILE A 278 -6.26 4.52 7.98
CA ILE A 278 -6.40 5.29 9.24
C ILE A 278 -7.55 6.30 9.32
N ALA A 279 -8.19 6.69 8.21
CA ALA A 279 -9.25 7.68 8.27
C ALA A 279 -10.49 7.21 9.04
N ASP A 280 -10.64 5.88 9.23
CA ASP A 280 -11.80 5.23 9.86
C ASP A 280 -13.15 5.59 9.19
N CYS A 281 -13.10 6.17 7.99
CA CYS A 281 -14.30 6.56 7.25
C CYS A 281 -15.14 5.35 6.88
N TYR A 282 -14.52 4.28 6.36
CA TYR A 282 -15.26 3.08 6.00
C TYR A 282 -15.92 2.44 7.21
N HIS A 283 -15.21 2.34 8.32
CA HIS A 283 -15.77 1.83 9.56
C HIS A 283 -16.98 2.66 10.04
N ALA A 284 -16.87 3.97 9.98
CA ALA A 284 -17.89 4.87 10.50
C ALA A 284 -19.15 4.98 9.63
N VAL A 285 -19.01 4.88 8.28
CA VAL A 285 -20.11 5.33 7.40
C VAL A 285 -20.69 4.27 6.47
N LEU A 286 -19.98 3.17 6.15
CA LEU A 286 -20.46 2.25 5.10
C LEU A 286 -21.75 1.53 5.50
N LYS A 287 -21.89 1.13 6.77
CA LYS A 287 -23.13 0.53 7.27
C LYS A 287 -24.34 1.43 7.00
N LYS A 288 -24.29 2.66 7.49
CA LYS A 288 -25.37 3.64 7.31
C LYS A 288 -25.59 3.93 5.82
N SER A 289 -24.54 4.02 5.03
CA SER A 289 -24.62 4.30 3.59
C SER A 289 -25.31 3.16 2.83
N LEU A 290 -25.13 1.91 3.26
CA LEU A 290 -25.83 0.75 2.72
C LEU A 290 -27.32 0.79 3.09
N GLU A 291 -27.63 1.04 4.37
CA GLU A 291 -29.02 1.16 4.87
C GLU A 291 -29.79 2.28 4.15
N GLU A 292 -29.13 3.36 3.78
CA GLU A 292 -29.68 4.48 3.03
C GLU A 292 -29.66 4.27 1.50
N GLY A 293 -29.20 3.12 1.00
CA GLY A 293 -29.13 2.80 -0.44
C GLY A 293 -28.11 3.64 -1.22
N LYS A 294 -27.15 4.29 -0.55
CA LYS A 294 -26.09 5.08 -1.19
C LYS A 294 -24.99 4.22 -1.80
N ILE A 295 -24.81 3.02 -1.26
CA ILE A 295 -23.91 1.97 -1.77
C ILE A 295 -24.65 0.64 -1.78
N THR A 296 -24.07 -0.34 -2.43
CA THR A 296 -24.60 -1.70 -2.55
C THR A 296 -23.72 -2.71 -1.78
N GLU A 297 -24.27 -3.85 -1.42
CA GLU A 297 -23.48 -4.97 -0.88
C GLU A 297 -22.40 -5.43 -1.87
N ALA A 298 -22.68 -5.41 -3.16
CA ALA A 298 -21.74 -5.82 -4.20
C ALA A 298 -20.49 -4.93 -4.25
N GLU A 299 -20.60 -3.64 -3.95
CA GLU A 299 -19.44 -2.73 -3.87
C GLU A 299 -18.55 -3.10 -2.67
N ILE A 300 -19.12 -3.35 -1.50
CA ILE A 300 -18.40 -3.83 -0.32
C ILE A 300 -17.77 -5.19 -0.59
N ASP A 301 -18.49 -6.11 -1.21
CA ASP A 301 -18.00 -7.46 -1.52
C ASP A 301 -16.83 -7.43 -2.49
N SER A 302 -16.88 -6.55 -3.49
CA SER A 302 -15.81 -6.39 -4.45
C SER A 302 -14.52 -5.93 -3.79
N ALA A 303 -14.60 -4.93 -2.90
CA ALA A 303 -13.46 -4.44 -2.13
C ALA A 303 -12.91 -5.52 -1.19
N CYS A 304 -13.78 -6.14 -0.40
CA CYS A 304 -13.41 -7.22 0.52
C CYS A 304 -12.75 -8.39 -0.22
N ARG A 305 -13.29 -8.81 -1.35
CA ARG A 305 -12.76 -9.91 -2.18
C ARG A 305 -11.32 -9.63 -2.61
N ARG A 306 -10.98 -8.43 -3.07
CA ARG A 306 -9.61 -8.09 -3.49
C ARG A 306 -8.62 -8.19 -2.35
N ILE A 307 -9.00 -7.74 -1.16
CA ILE A 307 -8.16 -7.84 0.04
C ILE A 307 -7.97 -9.32 0.46
N LEU A 308 -9.03 -10.12 0.40
CA LEU A 308 -8.93 -11.55 0.71
C LEU A 308 -8.08 -12.31 -0.32
N ILE A 309 -8.16 -11.96 -1.60
CA ILE A 309 -7.30 -12.52 -2.65
C ILE A 309 -5.83 -12.17 -2.35
N ALA A 310 -5.53 -10.93 -1.97
CA ALA A 310 -4.17 -10.54 -1.60
C ALA A 310 -3.63 -11.37 -0.43
N LYS A 311 -4.43 -11.58 0.62
CA LYS A 311 -4.08 -12.47 1.75
C LYS A 311 -3.85 -13.92 1.31
N TYR A 312 -4.65 -14.40 0.38
CA TYR A 312 -4.49 -15.74 -0.21
C TYR A 312 -3.19 -15.85 -1.01
N GLN A 313 -2.90 -14.89 -1.88
CA GLN A 313 -1.67 -14.84 -2.66
C GLN A 313 -0.41 -14.77 -1.77
N LEU A 314 -0.49 -14.06 -0.65
CA LEU A 314 0.56 -14.03 0.37
C LEU A 314 0.68 -15.36 1.16
N GLY A 315 -0.20 -16.33 0.93
CA GLY A 315 -0.20 -17.62 1.64
C GLY A 315 -0.65 -17.55 3.10
N LEU A 316 -1.24 -16.44 3.56
CA LEU A 316 -1.61 -16.23 4.96
C LEU A 316 -2.72 -17.16 5.43
N PHE A 317 -3.60 -17.64 4.54
CA PHE A 317 -4.63 -18.64 4.89
C PHE A 317 -4.06 -20.05 5.05
N HIS A 318 -2.92 -20.33 4.42
CA HIS A 318 -2.24 -21.61 4.60
C HIS A 318 -1.41 -21.63 5.88
N ASP A 319 -0.61 -20.57 6.08
CA ASP A 319 0.18 -20.36 7.30
C ASP A 319 0.18 -18.87 7.68
N PRO A 320 -0.67 -18.46 8.63
CA PRO A 320 -0.75 -17.07 9.08
C PRO A 320 0.51 -16.60 9.81
N TYR A 321 1.38 -17.52 10.24
CA TYR A 321 2.58 -17.22 11.03
C TYR A 321 3.87 -17.32 10.24
N LYS A 322 3.82 -17.58 8.94
CA LYS A 322 5.01 -17.84 8.12
C LYS A 322 6.07 -16.74 8.15
N TYR A 323 5.65 -15.48 8.30
CA TYR A 323 6.56 -14.35 8.48
C TYR A 323 7.02 -14.19 9.93
N CYS A 324 6.43 -14.89 10.90
CA CYS A 324 6.68 -14.73 12.32
C CYS A 324 7.69 -15.77 12.85
N ASN A 325 8.84 -15.89 12.23
CA ASN A 325 9.90 -16.79 12.64
C ASN A 325 11.12 -16.02 13.19
N PRO A 326 11.32 -15.96 14.54
CA PRO A 326 12.41 -15.17 15.13
C PRO A 326 13.81 -15.64 14.72
N LYS A 327 13.99 -16.91 14.32
CA LYS A 327 15.28 -17.41 13.85
C LYS A 327 15.68 -16.80 12.50
N ARG A 328 14.72 -16.36 11.70
CA ARG A 328 15.01 -15.71 10.43
C ARG A 328 15.59 -14.31 10.64
N ALA A 329 15.04 -13.52 11.57
CA ALA A 329 15.54 -12.20 11.88
C ALA A 329 17.04 -12.22 12.22
N ALA A 330 17.47 -13.17 13.06
CA ALA A 330 18.87 -13.33 13.44
C ALA A 330 19.79 -13.69 12.24
N LYS A 331 19.25 -14.34 11.21
CA LYS A 331 20.01 -14.76 10.02
C LYS A 331 20.03 -13.69 8.92
N GLU A 332 18.90 -13.03 8.71
CA GLU A 332 18.72 -12.11 7.58
C GLU A 332 19.21 -10.70 7.87
N PHE A 333 19.05 -10.20 9.11
CA PHE A 333 19.39 -8.81 9.44
C PHE A 333 20.89 -8.58 9.35
N LEU A 334 21.27 -7.54 8.58
CA LEU A 334 22.65 -7.09 8.44
C LEU A 334 23.63 -8.23 8.11
N SER A 335 23.19 -9.26 7.37
CA SER A 335 24.04 -10.35 6.97
C SER A 335 25.26 -9.83 6.19
N VAL A 336 26.37 -10.55 6.21
CA VAL A 336 27.59 -10.16 5.50
C VAL A 336 27.29 -9.88 4.02
N ASN A 337 26.45 -10.70 3.40
CA ASN A 337 26.07 -10.53 1.99
C ASN A 337 25.24 -9.24 1.79
N ASN A 338 24.28 -8.93 2.68
CA ASN A 338 23.46 -7.74 2.58
C ASN A 338 24.31 -6.46 2.73
N VAL A 339 25.19 -6.44 3.74
CA VAL A 339 26.09 -5.30 3.98
C VAL A 339 27.10 -5.15 2.82
N SER A 340 27.59 -6.25 2.26
CA SER A 340 28.46 -6.21 1.07
C SER A 340 27.73 -5.65 -0.15
N ALA A 341 26.46 -6.02 -0.35
CA ALA A 341 25.65 -5.48 -1.44
C ALA A 341 25.46 -3.95 -1.29
N ALA A 342 25.20 -3.47 -0.09
CA ALA A 342 25.02 -2.05 0.17
C ALA A 342 26.29 -1.19 -0.03
N ARG A 343 27.48 -1.83 -0.02
CA ARG A 343 28.78 -1.16 -0.25
C ARG A 343 29.21 -1.12 -1.73
N ARG A 344 28.64 -1.94 -2.58
CA ARG A 344 28.87 -1.94 -4.05
C ARG A 344 28.16 -0.79 -4.73
#